data_382263f0bfcc8c55d144817b1bbcbe80
#
_entry.id   382263f0bfcc8c55d144817b1bbcbe80
#
_cell.length_a   1.000
_cell.length_b   1.000
_cell.length_c   1.000
_cell.angle_alpha   90.00
_cell.angle_beta   90.00
_cell.angle_gamma   90.00
#
_symmetry.space_group_name_H-M   'P 1'
#
loop_
_entity.id
_entity.type
_entity.pdbx_description
1 polymer ?
#
loop_
_entity_poly.entity_id
_entity_poly.type
_entity_poly.pdbx_seq_one_letter_code
_entity_poly.pdbx_strand_id
1 'polypeptide(L)'
;GKTVGVMHACGHDTHVAMLLAAAQALVSVRKDLPGKVVLVFQPAEESVPLAERPAGAELMLKEGVFDDPRVDVVFGLHVFAQLQSGTLGYRPGPLLAAADSFEILVQGRQTHGSKPWSGIDPIVVGSEIVTALQTVVSRTLDITREPAVVTVGQFESGVRNNIIPDRARLVGTVRTFDEAMRL
;
A
#
# COMPACT_ATOMS: atom_id res chain seq x y z
N GLY A 1 6.78 -25.05 -9.44
CA GLY A 1 6.01 -23.80 -9.37
C GLY A 1 5.33 -23.54 -10.71
N LYS A 2 4.12 -23.05 -10.69
CA LYS A 2 3.47 -22.60 -11.92
C LYS A 2 4.09 -21.27 -12.32
N THR A 3 4.48 -21.15 -13.60
CA THR A 3 4.81 -19.84 -14.15
C THR A 3 3.53 -19.01 -14.17
N VAL A 4 3.46 -17.97 -13.36
CA VAL A 4 2.34 -17.02 -13.35
C VAL A 4 2.75 -15.85 -14.24
N GLY A 5 1.95 -15.57 -15.25
CA GLY A 5 2.13 -14.37 -16.06
C GLY A 5 1.89 -13.13 -15.20
N VAL A 6 2.79 -12.16 -15.26
CA VAL A 6 2.60 -10.83 -14.68
C VAL A 6 2.36 -9.82 -15.79
N MET A 7 1.50 -8.83 -15.51
CA MET A 7 1.18 -7.77 -16.46
C MET A 7 0.97 -6.45 -15.73
N HIS A 8 1.12 -5.36 -16.44
CA HIS A 8 0.65 -4.05 -15.96
C HIS A 8 -0.88 -4.03 -16.04
N ALA A 9 -1.55 -4.01 -14.90
CA ALA A 9 -3.02 -4.10 -14.81
C ALA A 9 -3.65 -2.86 -14.13
N CYS A 10 -2.85 -1.87 -13.73
CA CYS A 10 -3.30 -0.65 -13.06
C CYS A 10 -3.54 0.53 -14.02
N GLY A 11 -3.32 0.36 -15.33
CA GLY A 11 -3.57 1.39 -16.33
C GLY A 11 -2.50 2.48 -16.41
N HIS A 12 -1.28 2.23 -15.96
CA HIS A 12 -0.18 3.21 -15.94
C HIS A 12 0.23 3.70 -17.34
N ASP A 13 0.05 2.88 -18.37
CA ASP A 13 0.21 3.26 -19.77
C ASP A 13 -0.74 4.41 -20.17
N THR A 14 -1.98 4.38 -19.68
CA THR A 14 -2.94 5.47 -19.91
C THR A 14 -2.56 6.73 -19.15
N HIS A 15 -1.95 6.62 -17.95
CA HIS A 15 -1.43 7.77 -17.20
C HIS A 15 -0.33 8.47 -17.99
N VAL A 16 0.60 7.74 -18.58
CA VAL A 16 1.64 8.28 -19.45
C VAL A 16 1.04 8.98 -20.67
N ALA A 17 0.06 8.34 -21.32
CA ALA A 17 -0.64 8.91 -22.48
C ALA A 17 -1.37 10.21 -22.12
N MET A 18 -2.07 10.26 -20.98
CA MET A 18 -2.73 11.47 -20.50
C MET A 18 -1.74 12.60 -20.23
N LEU A 19 -0.59 12.32 -19.61
CA LEU A 19 0.42 13.34 -19.33
C LEU A 19 1.05 13.87 -20.62
N LEU A 20 1.30 13.02 -21.62
CA LEU A 20 1.78 13.45 -22.94
C LEU A 20 0.77 14.34 -23.66
N ALA A 21 -0.53 14.00 -23.62
CA ALA A 21 -1.59 14.83 -24.19
C ALA A 21 -1.69 16.19 -23.48
N ALA A 22 -1.62 16.20 -22.15
CA ALA A 22 -1.58 17.40 -21.35
C ALA A 22 -0.35 18.28 -21.72
N ALA A 23 0.81 17.67 -21.90
CA ALA A 23 2.03 18.36 -22.34
C ALA A 23 1.83 19.05 -23.69
N GLN A 24 1.23 18.39 -24.68
CA GLN A 24 0.92 19.00 -25.98
C GLN A 24 -0.03 20.20 -25.85
N ALA A 25 -1.07 20.06 -25.04
CA ALA A 25 -2.01 21.15 -24.78
C ALA A 25 -1.30 22.34 -24.10
N LEU A 26 -0.48 22.10 -23.08
CA LEU A 26 0.27 23.13 -22.37
C LEU A 26 1.30 23.82 -23.27
N VAL A 27 1.97 23.09 -24.15
CA VAL A 27 2.90 23.67 -25.14
C VAL A 27 2.18 24.64 -26.09
N SER A 28 0.93 24.33 -26.49
CA SER A 28 0.17 25.18 -27.38
C SER A 28 -0.17 26.56 -26.78
N VAL A 29 -0.26 26.63 -25.43
CA VAL A 29 -0.58 27.87 -24.69
C VAL A 29 0.60 28.37 -23.84
N ARG A 30 1.80 27.87 -24.09
CA ARG A 30 2.98 28.13 -23.22
C ARG A 30 3.31 29.61 -23.01
N LYS A 31 2.93 30.47 -23.98
CA LYS A 31 3.19 31.92 -23.90
C LYS A 31 2.29 32.62 -22.88
N ASP A 32 1.13 32.02 -22.61
CA ASP A 32 0.09 32.57 -21.73
C ASP A 32 0.15 31.94 -20.33
N LEU A 33 1.04 30.96 -20.12
CA LEU A 33 1.21 30.32 -18.81
C LEU A 33 1.94 31.26 -17.84
N PRO A 34 1.38 31.53 -16.64
CA PRO A 34 1.98 32.45 -15.66
C PRO A 34 3.09 31.81 -14.83
N GLY A 35 3.61 30.65 -15.20
CA GLY A 35 4.60 29.89 -14.45
C GLY A 35 5.31 28.83 -15.25
N LYS A 36 5.90 27.88 -14.55
CA LYS A 36 6.58 26.70 -15.11
C LYS A 36 5.78 25.45 -14.83
N VAL A 37 5.79 24.52 -15.77
CA VAL A 37 5.20 23.18 -15.61
C VAL A 37 6.31 22.15 -15.75
N VAL A 38 6.45 21.30 -14.75
CA VAL A 38 7.36 20.16 -14.75
C VAL A 38 6.55 18.90 -14.96
N LEU A 39 6.94 18.11 -15.94
CA LEU A 39 6.28 16.82 -16.24
C LEU A 39 7.07 15.72 -15.56
N VAL A 40 6.43 15.02 -14.63
CA VAL A 40 7.07 13.96 -13.84
C VAL A 40 6.51 12.60 -14.25
N PHE A 41 7.38 11.73 -14.73
CA PHE A 41 7.06 10.34 -15.06
C PHE A 41 7.69 9.44 -13.99
N GLN A 42 6.91 9.09 -12.98
CA GLN A 42 7.39 8.32 -11.84
C GLN A 42 7.55 6.84 -12.20
N PRO A 43 8.74 6.24 -12.03
CA PRO A 43 8.92 4.79 -12.12
C PRO A 43 8.49 4.09 -10.82
N ALA A 44 8.36 2.76 -10.86
CA ALA A 44 8.21 1.89 -9.69
C ALA A 44 7.18 2.39 -8.65
N GLU A 45 5.96 2.75 -9.13
CA GLU A 45 4.88 3.24 -8.25
C GLU A 45 4.32 2.10 -7.39
N GLU A 46 4.22 0.89 -7.95
CA GLU A 46 3.76 -0.31 -7.24
C GLU A 46 4.79 -0.77 -6.20
N SER A 47 4.37 -1.69 -5.35
CA SER A 47 5.23 -2.21 -4.29
C SER A 47 6.54 -2.79 -4.81
N VAL A 48 7.67 -2.31 -4.30
CA VAL A 48 8.99 -2.84 -4.57
C VAL A 48 9.52 -3.63 -3.36
N PRO A 49 10.37 -4.65 -3.58
CA PRO A 49 11.03 -5.36 -2.50
C PRO A 49 11.79 -4.41 -1.55
N LEU A 50 11.82 -4.73 -0.25
CA LEU A 50 12.52 -3.88 0.75
C LEU A 50 14.00 -3.64 0.39
N ALA A 51 14.66 -4.63 -0.22
CA ALA A 51 16.07 -4.51 -0.64
C ALA A 51 16.29 -3.51 -1.79
N GLU A 52 15.22 -3.12 -2.50
CA GLU A 52 15.28 -2.18 -3.62
C GLU A 52 14.83 -0.77 -3.22
N ARG A 53 14.54 -0.54 -1.94
CA ARG A 53 14.14 0.78 -1.42
C ARG A 53 15.37 1.63 -1.08
N PRO A 54 15.30 2.98 -1.28
CA PRO A 54 14.15 3.75 -1.76
C PRO A 54 13.92 3.56 -3.26
N ALA A 55 12.66 3.61 -3.70
CA ALA A 55 12.26 3.49 -5.09
C ALA A 55 11.07 4.43 -5.39
N GLY A 56 10.71 4.55 -6.67
CA GLY A 56 9.57 5.35 -7.09
C GLY A 56 9.63 6.78 -6.61
N ALA A 57 8.50 7.28 -6.07
CA ALA A 57 8.38 8.66 -5.59
C ALA A 57 9.40 9.01 -4.50
N GLU A 58 9.66 8.09 -3.56
CA GLU A 58 10.62 8.31 -2.47
C GLU A 58 12.03 8.58 -3.01
N LEU A 59 12.47 7.82 -4.00
CA LEU A 59 13.78 8.02 -4.63
C LEU A 59 13.82 9.36 -5.38
N MET A 60 12.79 9.68 -6.17
CA MET A 60 12.71 10.94 -6.90
C MET A 60 12.74 12.15 -5.97
N LEU A 61 12.08 12.07 -4.81
CA LEU A 61 12.13 13.14 -3.80
C LEU A 61 13.53 13.29 -3.22
N LYS A 62 14.22 12.18 -2.91
CA LYS A 62 15.61 12.20 -2.44
C LYS A 62 16.58 12.75 -3.49
N GLU A 63 16.29 12.57 -4.77
CA GLU A 63 17.05 13.13 -5.89
C GLU A 63 16.67 14.58 -6.22
N GLY A 64 15.76 15.20 -5.47
CA GLY A 64 15.44 16.62 -5.57
C GLY A 64 14.47 16.97 -6.71
N VAL A 65 13.55 16.06 -7.09
CA VAL A 65 12.60 16.29 -8.19
C VAL A 65 11.74 17.55 -8.02
N PHE A 66 11.61 18.06 -6.78
CA PHE A 66 10.83 19.27 -6.45
C PHE A 66 11.68 20.47 -6.07
N ASP A 67 13.00 20.39 -6.18
CA ASP A 67 13.92 21.43 -5.69
C ASP A 67 14.27 22.45 -6.77
N ASP A 68 14.51 22.02 -8.00
CA ASP A 68 14.86 22.92 -9.11
C ASP A 68 14.19 22.51 -10.44
N PRO A 69 13.16 23.26 -10.88
CA PRO A 69 12.55 24.41 -10.20
C PRO A 69 11.73 23.94 -8.97
N ARG A 70 11.72 24.77 -7.95
CA ARG A 70 10.87 24.52 -6.77
C ARG A 70 9.41 24.38 -7.20
N VAL A 71 8.77 23.32 -6.75
CA VAL A 71 7.39 23.00 -7.05
C VAL A 71 6.45 23.56 -5.98
N ASP A 72 5.43 24.31 -6.38
CA ASP A 72 4.43 24.87 -5.48
C ASP A 72 3.18 23.97 -5.37
N VAL A 73 2.83 23.26 -6.45
CA VAL A 73 1.62 22.41 -6.53
C VAL A 73 1.94 21.17 -7.37
N VAL A 74 1.39 20.02 -6.95
CA VAL A 74 1.49 18.76 -7.69
C VAL A 74 0.09 18.32 -8.08
N PHE A 75 -0.08 17.90 -9.35
CA PHE A 75 -1.29 17.28 -9.87
C PHE A 75 -1.01 15.83 -10.27
N GLY A 76 -1.96 14.96 -10.00
CA GLY A 76 -1.93 13.58 -10.47
C GLY A 76 -3.33 13.12 -10.88
N LEU A 77 -3.39 12.21 -11.84
CA LEU A 77 -4.62 11.56 -12.28
C LEU A 77 -4.44 10.05 -12.17
N HIS A 78 -5.52 9.36 -11.84
CA HIS A 78 -5.57 7.90 -11.90
C HIS A 78 -6.83 7.43 -12.61
N VAL A 79 -6.72 6.42 -13.47
CA VAL A 79 -7.88 5.77 -14.08
C VAL A 79 -8.56 4.84 -13.08
N PHE A 80 -9.89 4.85 -13.08
CA PHE A 80 -10.70 3.95 -12.27
C PHE A 80 -11.74 3.26 -13.12
N ALA A 81 -11.73 1.94 -13.15
CA ALA A 81 -12.69 1.14 -13.92
C ALA A 81 -14.16 1.34 -13.49
N GLN A 82 -14.38 1.84 -12.28
CA GLN A 82 -15.70 2.13 -11.72
C GLN A 82 -16.27 3.48 -12.19
N LEU A 83 -15.45 4.36 -12.74
CA LEU A 83 -15.92 5.65 -13.27
C LEU A 83 -16.33 5.51 -14.71
N GLN A 84 -17.46 6.13 -15.07
CA GLN A 84 -17.91 6.20 -16.45
C GLN A 84 -16.91 7.03 -17.27
N SER A 85 -16.62 6.58 -18.50
CA SER A 85 -15.75 7.32 -19.43
C SER A 85 -16.26 8.75 -19.65
N GLY A 86 -15.33 9.70 -19.66
CA GLY A 86 -15.63 11.12 -19.79
C GLY A 86 -16.01 11.81 -18.47
N THR A 87 -15.99 11.11 -17.36
CA THR A 87 -16.17 11.72 -16.02
C THR A 87 -14.84 11.91 -15.31
N LEU A 88 -14.74 12.97 -14.52
CA LEU A 88 -13.63 13.25 -13.60
C LEU A 88 -14.17 13.30 -12.18
N GLY A 89 -13.65 12.43 -11.31
CA GLY A 89 -13.94 12.45 -9.89
C GLY A 89 -12.87 13.21 -9.12
N TYR A 90 -13.28 14.02 -8.15
CA TYR A 90 -12.37 14.64 -7.19
C TYR A 90 -13.01 14.68 -5.81
N ARG A 91 -12.16 14.78 -4.78
CA ARG A 91 -12.60 14.91 -3.38
C ARG A 91 -11.73 15.97 -2.70
N PRO A 92 -12.33 16.95 -1.99
CA PRO A 92 -11.56 17.77 -1.05
C PRO A 92 -11.03 16.93 0.10
N GLY A 93 -9.75 17.12 0.46
CA GLY A 93 -9.07 16.31 1.47
C GLY A 93 -8.50 15.00 0.92
N PRO A 94 -8.19 14.02 1.77
CA PRO A 94 -7.58 12.75 1.35
C PRO A 94 -8.47 11.98 0.38
N LEU A 95 -7.95 11.63 -0.79
CA LEU A 95 -8.67 10.88 -1.83
C LEU A 95 -8.38 9.38 -1.75
N LEU A 96 -7.10 9.01 -1.58
CA LEU A 96 -6.63 7.64 -1.46
C LEU A 96 -6.00 7.44 -0.08
N ALA A 97 -6.16 6.22 0.45
CA ALA A 97 -5.57 5.84 1.73
C ALA A 97 -4.04 5.67 1.61
N ALA A 98 -3.33 5.95 2.68
CA ALA A 98 -1.98 5.44 2.88
C ALA A 98 -2.00 3.90 2.86
N ALA A 99 -0.92 3.30 2.40
CA ALA A 99 -0.78 1.85 2.26
C ALA A 99 0.46 1.39 3.02
N ASP A 100 0.25 0.78 4.17
CA ASP A 100 1.32 0.18 4.97
C ASP A 100 1.17 -1.34 4.99
N SER A 101 2.29 -2.03 5.17
CA SER A 101 2.35 -3.47 5.33
C SER A 101 3.03 -3.81 6.63
N PHE A 102 2.61 -4.91 7.27
CA PHE A 102 3.24 -5.43 8.47
C PHE A 102 3.48 -6.93 8.35
N GLU A 103 4.46 -7.40 9.08
CA GLU A 103 4.74 -8.82 9.27
C GLU A 103 4.90 -9.11 10.75
N ILE A 104 4.27 -10.18 11.23
CA ILE A 104 4.37 -10.66 12.60
C ILE A 104 4.87 -12.09 12.57
N LEU A 105 5.98 -12.33 13.25
CA LEU A 105 6.51 -13.67 13.46
C LEU A 105 6.21 -14.11 14.90
N VAL A 106 5.43 -15.16 15.02
CA VAL A 106 5.10 -15.78 16.30
C VAL A 106 6.02 -16.98 16.51
N GLN A 107 6.94 -16.86 17.45
CA GLN A 107 7.83 -17.94 17.82
C GLN A 107 7.16 -18.83 18.87
N GLY A 108 6.92 -20.06 18.51
CA GLY A 108 6.39 -21.10 19.37
C GLY A 108 7.47 -22.14 19.78
N ARG A 109 7.00 -23.28 20.24
CA ARG A 109 7.82 -24.45 20.51
C ARG A 109 7.09 -25.71 20.07
N GLN A 110 7.69 -26.42 19.11
CA GLN A 110 7.12 -27.61 18.50
C GLN A 110 6.89 -28.72 19.53
N THR A 111 5.77 -29.44 19.38
CA THR A 111 5.46 -30.63 20.15
C THR A 111 4.46 -31.52 19.41
N HIS A 112 4.23 -32.72 19.89
CA HIS A 112 3.17 -33.59 19.39
C HIS A 112 1.81 -33.01 19.72
N GLY A 113 0.87 -32.99 18.75
CA GLY A 113 -0.47 -32.39 18.92
C GLY A 113 -1.29 -32.96 20.09
N SER A 114 -1.02 -34.21 20.54
CA SER A 114 -1.65 -34.79 21.73
C SER A 114 -1.03 -34.37 23.06
N LYS A 115 0.06 -33.58 23.03
CA LYS A 115 0.78 -33.12 24.25
C LYS A 115 1.01 -31.60 24.18
N PRO A 116 -0.05 -30.77 24.05
CA PRO A 116 0.11 -29.32 23.85
C PRO A 116 0.82 -28.63 25.01
N TRP A 117 0.66 -29.15 26.25
CA TRP A 117 1.35 -28.61 27.45
C TRP A 117 2.88 -28.72 27.40
N SER A 118 3.43 -29.50 26.46
CA SER A 118 4.88 -29.67 26.31
C SER A 118 5.47 -28.69 25.29
N GLY A 119 4.64 -27.89 24.62
CA GLY A 119 5.02 -26.94 23.62
C GLY A 119 4.53 -25.52 23.89
N ILE A 120 4.60 -24.68 22.87
CA ILE A 120 3.96 -23.37 22.78
C ILE A 120 3.33 -23.31 21.40
N ASP A 121 2.01 -23.20 21.34
CA ASP A 121 1.27 -23.25 20.08
C ASP A 121 1.20 -21.86 19.40
N PRO A 122 1.97 -21.63 18.33
CA PRO A 122 1.98 -20.33 17.66
C PRO A 122 0.72 -20.11 16.80
N ILE A 123 -0.05 -21.17 16.48
CA ILE A 123 -1.31 -21.03 15.76
C ILE A 123 -2.35 -20.40 16.67
N VAL A 124 -2.46 -20.88 17.91
CA VAL A 124 -3.38 -20.29 18.90
C VAL A 124 -3.01 -18.83 19.17
N VAL A 125 -1.73 -18.56 19.46
CA VAL A 125 -1.24 -17.18 19.72
C VAL A 125 -1.51 -16.28 18.49
N GLY A 126 -1.19 -16.75 17.29
CA GLY A 126 -1.43 -16.01 16.06
C GLY A 126 -2.92 -15.72 15.82
N SER A 127 -3.80 -16.66 16.16
CA SER A 127 -5.25 -16.47 16.05
C SER A 127 -5.77 -15.42 17.02
N GLU A 128 -5.24 -15.38 18.26
CA GLU A 128 -5.54 -14.31 19.23
C GLU A 128 -5.04 -12.95 18.74
N ILE A 129 -3.85 -12.90 18.12
CA ILE A 129 -3.33 -11.66 17.51
C ILE A 129 -4.27 -11.17 16.39
N VAL A 130 -4.74 -12.07 15.50
CA VAL A 130 -5.71 -11.69 14.44
C VAL A 130 -6.96 -11.07 15.04
N THR A 131 -7.50 -11.70 16.08
CA THR A 131 -8.70 -11.21 16.79
C THR A 131 -8.44 -9.86 17.46
N ALA A 132 -7.30 -9.73 18.17
CA ALA A 132 -6.93 -8.49 18.85
C ALA A 132 -6.73 -7.31 17.87
N LEU A 133 -6.12 -7.54 16.70
CA LEU A 133 -5.93 -6.52 15.68
C LEU A 133 -7.26 -5.92 15.18
N GLN A 134 -8.39 -6.67 15.22
CA GLN A 134 -9.69 -6.12 14.85
C GLN A 134 -10.15 -5.04 15.84
N THR A 135 -9.67 -5.08 17.09
CA THR A 135 -10.03 -4.07 18.10
C THR A 135 -9.36 -2.72 17.88
N VAL A 136 -8.25 -2.67 17.14
CA VAL A 136 -7.58 -1.41 16.78
C VAL A 136 -8.56 -0.49 16.09
N VAL A 137 -9.18 -0.94 15.00
CA VAL A 137 -10.16 -0.14 14.27
C VAL A 137 -11.45 0.07 15.06
N SER A 138 -11.96 -1.00 15.66
CA SER A 138 -13.29 -0.95 16.29
C SER A 138 -13.32 -0.30 17.68
N ARG A 139 -12.19 -0.16 18.39
CA ARG A 139 -12.13 0.31 19.78
C ARG A 139 -11.12 1.42 20.06
N THR A 140 -10.13 1.61 19.19
CA THR A 140 -9.03 2.54 19.45
C THR A 140 -9.09 3.75 18.53
N LEU A 141 -9.49 3.58 17.27
CA LEU A 141 -9.54 4.65 16.28
C LEU A 141 -10.91 5.34 16.26
N ASP A 142 -10.91 6.66 16.10
CA ASP A 142 -12.13 7.45 15.85
C ASP A 142 -12.48 7.40 14.35
N ILE A 143 -13.18 6.34 13.96
CA ILE A 143 -13.62 6.12 12.56
C ILE A 143 -14.69 7.12 12.08
N THR A 144 -15.16 8.03 12.95
CA THR A 144 -16.06 9.12 12.53
C THR A 144 -15.30 10.26 11.87
N ARG A 145 -14.00 10.38 12.12
CA ARG A 145 -13.13 11.35 11.47
C ARG A 145 -12.75 10.88 10.06
N GLU A 146 -12.10 9.75 9.98
CA GLU A 146 -11.69 9.13 8.72
C GLU A 146 -11.70 7.59 8.85
N PRO A 147 -11.95 6.86 7.76
CA PRO A 147 -11.94 5.40 7.80
C PRO A 147 -10.51 4.84 7.95
N ALA A 148 -10.42 3.67 8.60
CA ALA A 148 -9.20 2.89 8.67
C ALA A 148 -9.49 1.41 8.48
N VAL A 149 -8.53 0.67 7.96
CA VAL A 149 -8.61 -0.78 7.77
C VAL A 149 -7.32 -1.44 8.23
N VAL A 150 -7.43 -2.52 9.00
CA VAL A 150 -6.34 -3.42 9.35
C VAL A 150 -6.72 -4.83 8.95
N THR A 151 -5.95 -5.45 8.08
CA THR A 151 -6.24 -6.78 7.56
C THR A 151 -5.02 -7.68 7.66
N VAL A 152 -5.19 -8.88 8.21
CA VAL A 152 -4.24 -9.98 8.05
C VAL A 152 -4.63 -10.75 6.80
N GLY A 153 -3.82 -10.66 5.74
CA GLY A 153 -4.08 -11.27 4.45
C GLY A 153 -3.45 -12.66 4.28
N GLN A 154 -2.41 -12.96 5.07
CA GLN A 154 -1.74 -14.26 5.08
C GLN A 154 -1.53 -14.71 6.51
N PHE A 155 -1.77 -16.00 6.75
CA PHE A 155 -1.44 -16.69 7.98
C PHE A 155 -0.87 -18.05 7.62
N GLU A 156 0.41 -18.24 7.84
CA GLU A 156 1.17 -19.43 7.47
C GLU A 156 1.71 -20.11 8.71
N SER A 157 1.36 -21.40 8.91
CA SER A 157 1.88 -22.20 10.00
C SER A 157 1.59 -23.68 9.78
N GLY A 158 2.38 -24.54 10.43
CA GLY A 158 2.17 -25.97 10.48
C GLY A 158 2.54 -26.72 9.20
N VAL A 159 2.79 -28.02 9.36
CA VAL A 159 3.14 -28.96 8.27
C VAL A 159 2.34 -30.26 8.34
N ARG A 160 1.80 -30.63 9.50
CA ARG A 160 1.00 -31.83 9.74
C ARG A 160 -0.05 -31.61 10.83
N ASN A 161 -1.17 -32.28 10.70
CA ASN A 161 -2.32 -32.15 11.60
C ASN A 161 -2.05 -32.60 13.06
N ASN A 162 -1.03 -33.40 13.30
CA ASN A 162 -0.69 -33.94 14.62
C ASN A 162 0.59 -33.34 15.22
N ILE A 163 1.06 -32.20 14.69
CA ILE A 163 2.25 -31.47 15.17
C ILE A 163 1.88 -30.03 15.43
N ILE A 164 2.10 -29.54 16.64
CA ILE A 164 2.15 -28.13 16.95
C ILE A 164 3.46 -27.57 16.38
N PRO A 165 3.41 -26.59 15.49
CA PRO A 165 4.60 -26.04 14.84
C PRO A 165 5.45 -25.20 15.80
N ASP A 166 6.64 -24.82 15.35
CA ASP A 166 7.54 -23.95 16.11
C ASP A 166 7.36 -22.46 15.78
N ARG A 167 6.60 -22.12 14.73
CA ARG A 167 6.38 -20.74 14.31
C ARG A 167 5.08 -20.58 13.53
N ALA A 168 4.56 -19.35 13.56
CA ALA A 168 3.56 -18.86 12.63
C ALA A 168 4.00 -17.50 12.07
N ARG A 169 3.59 -17.21 10.84
CA ARG A 169 3.85 -15.95 10.14
C ARG A 169 2.54 -15.34 9.69
N LEU A 170 2.33 -14.10 10.09
CA LEU A 170 1.18 -13.30 9.67
C LEU A 170 1.69 -12.13 8.84
N VAL A 171 1.06 -11.87 7.70
CA VAL A 171 1.34 -10.69 6.88
C VAL A 171 0.05 -9.94 6.65
N GLY A 172 0.10 -8.64 6.81
CA GLY A 172 -1.08 -7.81 6.72
C GLY A 172 -0.85 -6.46 6.09
N THR A 173 -1.94 -5.73 5.95
CA THR A 173 -1.94 -4.37 5.42
C THR A 173 -2.76 -3.45 6.30
N VAL A 174 -2.33 -2.18 6.35
CA VAL A 174 -3.04 -1.08 7.00
C VAL A 174 -3.40 -0.05 5.93
N ARG A 175 -4.60 0.50 6.03
CA ARG A 175 -5.07 1.62 5.21
C ARG A 175 -5.63 2.70 6.11
N THR A 176 -5.14 3.92 5.95
CA THR A 176 -5.59 5.09 6.72
C THR A 176 -5.64 6.33 5.84
N PHE A 177 -6.48 7.29 6.19
CA PHE A 177 -6.58 8.58 5.51
C PHE A 177 -6.06 9.74 6.37
N ASP A 178 -5.76 9.49 7.63
CA ASP A 178 -5.28 10.47 8.61
C ASP A 178 -3.93 10.00 9.18
N GLU A 179 -2.93 10.90 9.20
CA GLU A 179 -1.58 10.55 9.64
C GLU A 179 -1.53 10.24 11.14
N ALA A 180 -2.36 10.91 11.96
CA ALA A 180 -2.43 10.61 13.40
C ALA A 180 -3.05 9.25 13.70
N MET A 181 -3.90 8.74 12.81
CA MET A 181 -4.44 7.38 12.92
C MET A 181 -3.45 6.32 12.41
N ARG A 182 -2.47 6.72 11.60
CA ARG A 182 -1.46 5.85 11.02
C ARG A 182 -0.33 5.55 12.00
N LEU A 183 0.06 6.51 12.85
CA LEU A 183 1.14 6.47 13.83
C LEU A 183 0.66 5.94 15.19
#